data_766f30f70e9709c0c9c665053fff57e8
#
_entry.id   766f30f70e9709c0c9c665053fff57e8
#
_cell.length_a   1.000
_cell.length_b   1.000
_cell.length_c   1.000
_cell.angle_alpha   90.00
_cell.angle_beta   90.00
_cell.angle_gamma   90.00
#
_symmetry.space_group_name_H-M   'P 1'
#
loop_
_entity.id
_entity.type
_entity.pdbx_description
1 polymer ?
#
loop_
_entity_poly.entity_id
_entity_poly.type
_entity_poly.pdbx_seq_one_letter_code
_entity_poly.pdbx_strand_id
1 'polypeptide(L)'
;HHPEKILKAPFSPKSGLSRDDAKKVALGIGVPPALQDKAAEFMVVLAKASREVHIVSPWIRRQRIEEAGILSAMAGAVSRGVSVTVYADRGLNLDHEANSDEESRNHWLAASECFRDKGIELVDVLRLHSKIVVRDNDLLCIGSFNWLSAARSGPYARHETSIAYAGSKVGAEVKIILQGLSQRAVTA
;
A
#
# COMPACT_ATOMS: atom_id res chain seq x y z
N HIS A 1 3.37 17.29 24.68
CA HIS A 1 2.61 16.26 23.95
C HIS A 1 2.77 14.94 24.70
N HIS A 2 1.71 14.49 25.38
CA HIS A 2 1.73 13.27 26.18
C HIS A 2 1.65 12.05 25.24
N PRO A 3 2.59 11.08 25.29
CA PRO A 3 2.57 9.87 24.47
C PRO A 3 1.27 9.04 24.60
N GLU A 4 0.59 9.16 25.75
CA GLU A 4 -0.67 8.45 26.01
C GLU A 4 -1.85 8.91 25.13
N LYS A 5 -1.83 10.13 24.57
CA LYS A 5 -2.89 10.61 23.67
C LYS A 5 -2.79 10.00 22.27
N ILE A 6 -1.58 9.66 21.83
CA ILE A 6 -1.35 9.03 20.51
C ILE A 6 -1.82 7.57 20.50
N LEU A 7 -1.72 6.88 21.64
CA LEU A 7 -2.10 5.47 21.79
C LEU A 7 -3.61 5.22 21.90
N LYS A 8 -4.43 6.27 22.09
CA LYS A 8 -5.90 6.12 22.20
C LYS A 8 -6.63 6.13 20.86
N ALA A 9 -5.97 6.51 19.77
CA ALA A 9 -6.69 6.83 18.54
C ALA A 9 -6.87 5.67 17.52
N PRO A 10 -5.98 4.71 17.28
CA PRO A 10 -6.29 3.67 16.29
C PRO A 10 -6.19 2.23 16.76
N PHE A 11 -5.77 1.94 17.98
CA PHE A 11 -5.62 0.56 18.44
C PHE A 11 -6.76 0.18 19.37
N SER A 12 -7.73 -0.56 18.84
CA SER A 12 -8.70 -1.26 19.66
C SER A 12 -7.95 -2.25 20.57
N PRO A 13 -8.30 -2.38 21.86
CA PRO A 13 -7.75 -3.41 22.75
C PRO A 13 -7.94 -4.85 22.23
N LYS A 14 -8.72 -5.04 21.15
CA LYS A 14 -8.96 -6.32 20.47
C LYS A 14 -7.90 -6.68 19.42
N SER A 15 -6.93 -5.80 19.14
CA SER A 15 -5.92 -6.01 18.09
C SER A 15 -4.82 -7.03 18.43
N GLY A 16 -4.77 -7.54 19.65
CA GLY A 16 -3.75 -8.51 20.06
C GLY A 16 -2.34 -7.94 20.28
N LEU A 17 -2.11 -6.66 20.03
CA LEU A 17 -0.86 -5.97 20.35
C LEU A 17 -0.79 -5.71 21.87
N SER A 18 0.31 -6.10 22.51
CA SER A 18 0.57 -5.68 23.88
C SER A 18 0.74 -4.15 23.92
N ARG A 19 0.42 -3.55 25.09
CA ARG A 19 0.60 -2.10 25.29
C ARG A 19 2.06 -1.68 25.07
N ASP A 20 3.02 -2.56 25.37
CA ASP A 20 4.45 -2.31 25.17
C ASP A 20 4.86 -2.42 23.70
N ASP A 21 4.28 -3.33 22.93
CA ASP A 21 4.51 -3.44 21.50
C ASP A 21 3.94 -2.22 20.79
N ALA A 22 2.74 -1.76 21.15
CA ALA A 22 2.16 -0.52 20.63
C ALA A 22 3.00 0.73 20.98
N LYS A 23 3.58 0.78 22.19
CA LYS A 23 4.53 1.82 22.57
C LYS A 23 5.81 1.78 21.74
N LYS A 24 6.37 0.61 21.50
CA LYS A 24 7.58 0.45 20.67
C LYS A 24 7.34 0.92 19.24
N VAL A 25 6.18 0.58 18.66
CA VAL A 25 5.77 1.07 17.33
C VAL A 25 5.58 2.58 17.33
N ALA A 26 4.88 3.13 18.33
CA ALA A 26 4.63 4.58 18.41
C ALA A 26 5.89 5.41 18.67
N LEU A 27 6.89 4.87 19.34
CA LEU A 27 8.18 5.51 19.62
C LEU A 27 9.22 5.25 18.52
N GLY A 28 8.87 4.50 17.46
CA GLY A 28 9.81 4.15 16.39
C GLY A 28 10.93 3.19 16.84
N ILE A 29 10.82 2.60 18.03
CA ILE A 29 11.81 1.65 18.58
C ILE A 29 11.61 0.31 17.86
N GLY A 30 12.57 -0.05 17.02
CA GLY A 30 12.53 -1.26 16.18
C GLY A 30 12.02 -1.02 14.75
N VAL A 31 11.68 0.21 14.39
CA VAL A 31 11.54 0.63 12.99
C VAL A 31 12.94 0.91 12.44
N PRO A 32 13.36 0.32 11.32
CA PRO A 32 14.65 0.65 10.71
C PRO A 32 14.77 2.18 10.51
N PRO A 33 15.94 2.79 10.79
CA PRO A 33 16.09 4.25 10.81
C PRO A 33 15.92 4.94 9.46
N ALA A 34 15.59 4.25 8.42
CA ALA A 34 15.62 4.74 7.05
C ALA A 34 14.29 4.67 6.31
N LEU A 35 13.17 5.10 6.92
CA LEU A 35 11.97 5.44 6.12
C LEU A 35 12.14 6.77 5.35
N GLN A 36 13.37 7.16 5.03
CA GLN A 36 13.63 8.38 4.25
C GLN A 36 13.47 8.16 2.74
N ASP A 37 13.69 6.93 2.23
CA ASP A 37 13.43 6.57 0.84
C ASP A 37 12.33 5.49 0.75
N LYS A 38 11.09 5.94 0.77
CA LYS A 38 9.90 5.06 0.69
C LYS A 38 9.86 4.22 -0.59
N ALA A 39 10.52 4.65 -1.65
CA ALA A 39 10.61 3.87 -2.87
C ALA A 39 11.57 2.69 -2.69
N ALA A 40 12.76 2.92 -2.14
CA ALA A 40 13.73 1.86 -1.88
C ALA A 40 13.16 0.81 -0.92
N GLU A 41 12.43 1.23 0.12
CA GLU A 41 11.79 0.30 1.06
C GLU A 41 10.69 -0.53 0.42
N PHE A 42 9.85 0.09 -0.40
CA PHE A 42 8.83 -0.62 -1.14
C PHE A 42 9.45 -1.68 -2.08
N MET A 43 10.55 -1.34 -2.75
CA MET A 43 11.31 -2.28 -3.56
C MET A 43 11.86 -3.45 -2.73
N VAL A 44 12.34 -3.18 -1.50
CA VAL A 44 12.80 -4.23 -0.56
C VAL A 44 11.65 -5.13 -0.13
N VAL A 45 10.45 -4.58 0.12
CA VAL A 45 9.25 -5.37 0.44
C VAL A 45 8.96 -6.35 -0.70
N LEU A 46 8.90 -5.87 -1.94
CA LEU A 46 8.66 -6.70 -3.12
C LEU A 46 9.75 -7.75 -3.33
N ALA A 47 11.03 -7.37 -3.18
CA ALA A 47 12.16 -8.27 -3.35
C ALA A 47 12.20 -9.42 -2.32
N LYS A 48 11.77 -9.15 -1.07
CA LYS A 48 11.79 -10.12 0.03
C LYS A 48 10.51 -10.94 0.15
N ALA A 49 9.47 -10.63 -0.63
CA ALA A 49 8.24 -11.41 -0.62
C ALA A 49 8.46 -12.83 -1.11
N SER A 50 7.84 -13.79 -0.44
CA SER A 50 7.94 -15.23 -0.73
C SER A 50 6.61 -15.87 -1.11
N ARG A 51 5.48 -15.29 -0.72
CA ARG A 51 4.13 -15.83 -1.00
C ARG A 51 3.19 -14.80 -1.60
N GLU A 52 3.01 -13.68 -0.92
CA GLU A 52 2.00 -12.70 -1.30
C GLU A 52 2.39 -11.27 -0.93
N VAL A 53 1.96 -10.32 -1.75
CA VAL A 53 2.02 -8.89 -1.46
C VAL A 53 0.67 -8.27 -1.75
N HIS A 54 0.12 -7.54 -0.79
CA HIS A 54 -1.09 -6.74 -0.96
C HIS A 54 -0.74 -5.26 -0.88
N ILE A 55 -1.11 -4.50 -1.90
CA ILE A 55 -0.85 -3.07 -2.01
C ILE A 55 -2.19 -2.34 -2.04
N VAL A 56 -2.47 -1.55 -1.03
CA VAL A 56 -3.68 -0.74 -0.94
C VAL A 56 -3.31 0.71 -1.22
N SER A 57 -3.75 1.22 -2.36
CA SER A 57 -3.45 2.58 -2.81
C SER A 57 -4.66 3.13 -3.56
N PRO A 58 -5.37 4.14 -3.02
CA PRO A 58 -6.59 4.68 -3.64
C PRO A 58 -6.39 5.12 -5.08
N TRP A 59 -5.24 5.77 -5.34
CA TRP A 59 -4.87 6.30 -6.65
C TRP A 59 -3.74 5.50 -7.26
N ILE A 60 -3.83 5.29 -8.57
CA ILE A 60 -2.80 4.68 -9.41
C ILE A 60 -2.43 5.66 -10.52
N ARG A 61 -1.13 5.82 -10.78
CA ARG A 61 -0.61 6.59 -11.91
C ARG A 61 0.45 5.74 -12.61
N ARG A 62 0.10 5.20 -13.78
CA ARG A 62 0.98 4.31 -14.56
C ARG A 62 2.38 4.90 -14.72
N GLN A 63 2.47 6.14 -15.16
CA GLN A 63 3.75 6.83 -15.32
C GLN A 63 4.59 6.78 -14.03
N ARG A 64 3.98 7.01 -12.84
CA ARG A 64 4.71 7.02 -11.56
C ARG A 64 5.23 5.65 -11.15
N ILE A 65 4.47 4.61 -11.41
CA ILE A 65 4.90 3.23 -11.09
C ILE A 65 5.99 2.73 -12.05
N GLU A 66 5.97 3.17 -13.30
CA GLU A 66 7.00 2.87 -14.31
C GLU A 66 8.29 3.64 -14.01
N GLU A 67 8.24 4.96 -13.86
CA GLU A 67 9.39 5.82 -13.53
C GLU A 67 10.12 5.37 -12.25
N ALA A 68 9.37 4.92 -11.26
CA ALA A 68 9.92 4.43 -10.00
C ALA A 68 10.39 2.97 -10.05
N GLY A 69 10.26 2.27 -11.18
CA GLY A 69 10.61 0.86 -11.31
C GLY A 69 9.71 -0.11 -10.53
N ILE A 70 8.60 0.38 -9.97
CA ILE A 70 7.69 -0.42 -9.13
C ILE A 70 7.02 -1.51 -9.94
N LEU A 71 6.60 -1.21 -11.17
CA LEU A 71 5.98 -2.18 -12.05
C LEU A 71 6.91 -3.36 -12.32
N SER A 72 8.17 -3.08 -12.62
CA SER A 72 9.19 -4.12 -12.85
C SER A 72 9.45 -4.95 -11.59
N ALA A 73 9.44 -4.33 -10.42
CA ALA A 73 9.62 -5.03 -9.16
C ALA A 73 8.42 -5.93 -8.82
N MET A 74 7.18 -5.47 -9.05
CA MET A 74 5.98 -6.28 -8.90
C MET A 74 5.99 -7.47 -9.87
N ALA A 75 6.29 -7.24 -11.16
CA ALA A 75 6.43 -8.29 -12.15
C ALA A 75 7.53 -9.29 -11.78
N GLY A 76 8.65 -8.81 -11.25
CA GLY A 76 9.72 -9.67 -10.72
C GLY A 76 9.28 -10.50 -9.52
N ALA A 77 8.41 -10.00 -8.65
CA ALA A 77 7.81 -10.80 -7.58
C ALA A 77 6.89 -11.89 -8.16
N VAL A 78 6.01 -11.55 -9.10
CA VAL A 78 5.14 -12.50 -9.79
C VAL A 78 5.95 -13.61 -10.47
N SER A 79 7.04 -13.28 -11.17
CA SER A 79 7.90 -14.26 -11.83
C SER A 79 8.58 -15.26 -10.87
N ARG A 80 8.70 -14.90 -9.58
CA ARG A 80 9.17 -15.80 -8.51
C ARG A 80 8.04 -16.62 -7.88
N GLY A 81 6.79 -16.50 -8.36
CA GLY A 81 5.63 -17.20 -7.82
C GLY A 81 4.92 -16.47 -6.68
N VAL A 82 5.24 -15.19 -6.44
CA VAL A 82 4.57 -14.37 -5.43
C VAL A 82 3.25 -13.85 -6.00
N SER A 83 2.15 -14.01 -5.27
CA SER A 83 0.87 -13.37 -5.58
C SER A 83 0.96 -11.87 -5.27
N VAL A 84 0.68 -11.03 -6.26
CA VAL A 84 0.65 -9.56 -6.08
C VAL A 84 -0.74 -9.05 -6.38
N THR A 85 -1.40 -8.49 -5.36
CA THR A 85 -2.75 -7.91 -5.47
C THR A 85 -2.70 -6.42 -5.13
N VAL A 86 -3.26 -5.61 -6.02
CA VAL A 86 -3.44 -4.17 -5.86
C VAL A 86 -4.91 -3.88 -5.59
N TYR A 87 -5.21 -3.15 -4.53
CA TYR A 87 -6.54 -2.65 -4.19
C TYR A 87 -6.58 -1.16 -4.44
N ALA A 88 -7.49 -0.70 -5.28
CA ALA A 88 -7.65 0.71 -5.60
C ALA A 88 -9.14 1.07 -5.78
N ASP A 89 -9.44 2.35 -5.75
CA ASP A 89 -10.79 2.85 -6.00
C ASP A 89 -10.91 3.29 -7.45
N ARG A 90 -11.73 2.56 -8.21
CA ARG A 90 -11.97 2.87 -9.63
C ARG A 90 -12.49 4.29 -9.82
N GLY A 91 -13.41 4.75 -8.96
CA GLY A 91 -14.00 6.07 -9.06
C GLY A 91 -12.98 7.21 -8.91
N LEU A 92 -11.92 7.00 -8.12
CA LEU A 92 -10.82 7.96 -7.97
C LEU A 92 -9.79 7.92 -9.11
N ASN A 93 -9.86 6.91 -9.97
CA ASN A 93 -8.94 6.71 -11.09
C ASN A 93 -9.60 6.91 -12.46
N LEU A 94 -10.85 7.33 -12.46
CA LEU A 94 -11.57 7.83 -13.65
C LEU A 94 -11.46 9.35 -13.64
N ASP A 95 -10.83 9.92 -14.66
CA ASP A 95 -10.80 11.37 -14.80
C ASP A 95 -12.11 11.84 -15.47
N HIS A 96 -12.83 12.71 -14.78
CA HIS A 96 -14.12 13.25 -15.24
C HIS A 96 -13.99 14.64 -15.89
N GLU A 97 -12.78 15.19 -15.99
CA GLU A 97 -12.55 16.49 -16.59
C GLU A 97 -12.52 16.43 -18.11
N ALA A 98 -13.36 17.24 -18.76
CA ALA A 98 -13.62 17.21 -20.19
C ALA A 98 -12.43 17.62 -21.09
N ASN A 99 -11.32 18.08 -20.55
CA ASN A 99 -10.17 18.64 -21.26
C ASN A 99 -8.88 17.80 -21.18
N SER A 100 -8.90 16.62 -20.60
CA SER A 100 -7.71 15.75 -20.55
C SER A 100 -7.63 14.86 -21.81
N ASP A 101 -6.42 14.51 -22.23
CA ASP A 101 -6.18 13.55 -23.30
C ASP A 101 -6.81 12.21 -22.95
N GLU A 102 -7.27 11.46 -23.95
CA GLU A 102 -8.01 10.20 -23.76
C GLU A 102 -7.19 9.17 -22.94
N GLU A 103 -5.87 9.18 -23.08
CA GLU A 103 -4.93 8.35 -22.33
C GLU A 103 -4.80 8.81 -20.85
N SER A 104 -4.93 10.11 -20.57
CA SER A 104 -4.95 10.68 -19.22
C SER A 104 -6.27 10.46 -18.50
N ARG A 105 -7.38 10.27 -19.26
CA ARG A 105 -8.74 10.19 -18.73
C ARG A 105 -9.04 8.92 -17.97
N ASN A 106 -8.29 7.86 -18.18
CA ASN A 106 -8.62 6.56 -17.59
C ASN A 106 -7.41 5.85 -17.01
N HIS A 107 -6.94 6.36 -15.90
CA HIS A 107 -5.84 5.73 -15.15
C HIS A 107 -6.18 4.31 -14.71
N TRP A 108 -7.48 4.00 -14.53
CA TRP A 108 -7.92 2.67 -14.18
C TRP A 108 -7.68 1.67 -15.31
N LEU A 109 -8.11 2.00 -16.53
CA LEU A 109 -7.92 1.10 -17.69
C LEU A 109 -6.44 0.89 -17.99
N ALA A 110 -5.66 1.97 -18.04
CA ALA A 110 -4.22 1.89 -18.29
C ALA A 110 -3.48 1.04 -17.24
N ALA A 111 -3.89 1.14 -15.96
CA ALA A 111 -3.34 0.30 -14.90
C ALA A 111 -3.82 -1.16 -15.03
N SER A 112 -5.11 -1.38 -15.32
CA SER A 112 -5.70 -2.72 -15.47
C SER A 112 -5.03 -3.54 -16.56
N GLU A 113 -4.78 -2.94 -17.72
CA GLU A 113 -4.06 -3.58 -18.83
C GLU A 113 -2.63 -3.94 -18.43
N CYS A 114 -1.93 -2.93 -17.90
CA CYS A 114 -0.53 -3.08 -17.50
C CYS A 114 -0.33 -4.15 -16.42
N PHE A 115 -1.22 -4.21 -15.42
CA PHE A 115 -1.16 -5.18 -14.35
C PHE A 115 -1.51 -6.58 -14.83
N ARG A 116 -2.57 -6.72 -15.63
CA ARG A 116 -2.98 -7.99 -16.23
C ARG A 116 -1.85 -8.63 -17.02
N ASP A 117 -1.15 -7.84 -17.86
CA ASP A 117 -0.04 -8.31 -18.68
C ASP A 117 1.16 -8.81 -17.86
N LYS A 118 1.25 -8.40 -16.61
CA LYS A 118 2.29 -8.80 -15.65
C LYS A 118 1.81 -9.82 -14.61
N GLY A 119 0.58 -10.31 -14.73
CA GLY A 119 0.00 -11.25 -13.77
C GLY A 119 -0.26 -10.66 -12.39
N ILE A 120 -0.45 -9.34 -12.31
CA ILE A 120 -0.79 -8.61 -11.09
C ILE A 120 -2.31 -8.46 -11.03
N GLU A 121 -2.91 -8.83 -9.92
CA GLU A 121 -4.34 -8.68 -9.70
C GLU A 121 -4.68 -7.23 -9.32
N LEU A 122 -5.71 -6.65 -9.96
CA LEU A 122 -6.27 -5.35 -9.60
C LEU A 122 -7.71 -5.52 -9.12
N VAL A 123 -7.97 -5.13 -7.88
CA VAL A 123 -9.27 -5.22 -7.22
C VAL A 123 -9.84 -3.81 -7.04
N ASP A 124 -11.08 -3.61 -7.55
CA ASP A 124 -11.84 -2.39 -7.32
C ASP A 124 -12.46 -2.41 -5.92
N VAL A 125 -12.16 -1.41 -5.10
CA VAL A 125 -12.68 -1.28 -3.74
C VAL A 125 -13.31 0.09 -3.54
N LEU A 126 -14.62 0.11 -3.30
CA LEU A 126 -15.39 1.35 -3.16
C LEU A 126 -14.95 2.18 -1.94
N ARG A 127 -14.83 3.49 -2.16
CA ARG A 127 -14.52 4.48 -1.11
C ARG A 127 -13.25 4.16 -0.35
N LEU A 128 -12.24 3.67 -1.07
CA LEU A 128 -10.95 3.34 -0.52
C LEU A 128 -10.13 4.62 -0.29
N HIS A 129 -9.58 4.78 0.93
CA HIS A 129 -8.64 5.87 1.23
C HIS A 129 -7.41 5.41 2.02
N SER A 130 -7.33 4.16 2.37
CA SER A 130 -6.19 3.56 3.09
C SER A 130 -4.95 3.43 2.18
N LYS A 131 -3.76 3.56 2.76
CA LYS A 131 -2.47 3.33 2.11
C LYS A 131 -1.71 2.30 2.92
N ILE A 132 -1.75 1.07 2.44
CA ILE A 132 -1.26 -0.10 3.17
C ILE A 132 -0.41 -0.96 2.24
N VAL A 133 0.67 -1.52 2.76
CA VAL A 133 1.42 -2.59 2.11
C VAL A 133 1.53 -3.75 3.09
N VAL A 134 1.19 -4.94 2.63
CA VAL A 134 1.35 -6.20 3.36
C VAL A 134 2.31 -7.09 2.59
N ARG A 135 3.18 -7.80 3.30
CA ARG A 135 4.03 -8.86 2.76
C ARG A 135 3.90 -10.09 3.62
N ASP A 136 3.56 -11.22 3.02
CA ASP A 136 3.62 -12.58 3.59
C ASP A 136 2.96 -12.77 4.98
N ASN A 137 2.05 -11.90 5.38
CA ASN A 137 1.48 -11.86 6.73
C ASN A 137 2.50 -11.60 7.86
N ASP A 138 3.71 -11.15 7.54
CA ASP A 138 4.76 -10.87 8.51
C ASP A 138 5.19 -9.40 8.58
N LEU A 139 4.78 -8.62 7.57
CA LEU A 139 5.00 -7.18 7.51
C LEU A 139 3.72 -6.44 7.13
N LEU A 140 3.38 -5.43 7.91
CA LEU A 140 2.29 -4.50 7.66
C LEU A 140 2.82 -3.07 7.71
N CYS A 141 2.70 -2.33 6.61
CA CYS A 141 3.05 -0.92 6.54
C CYS A 141 1.77 -0.09 6.32
N ILE A 142 1.53 0.89 7.17
CA ILE A 142 0.38 1.80 7.10
C ILE A 142 0.86 3.23 7.17
N GLY A 143 0.30 4.11 6.34
CA GLY A 143 0.70 5.52 6.37
C GLY A 143 -0.14 6.44 5.51
N SER A 144 0.40 7.62 5.25
CA SER A 144 -0.22 8.62 4.39
C SER A 144 0.24 8.53 2.93
N PHE A 145 1.34 7.81 2.66
CA PHE A 145 1.99 7.76 1.35
C PHE A 145 1.20 6.96 0.31
N ASN A 146 0.83 7.61 -0.79
CA ASN A 146 0.16 6.95 -1.91
C ASN A 146 1.18 6.17 -2.76
N TRP A 147 1.34 4.87 -2.46
CA TRP A 147 2.39 4.01 -2.99
C TRP A 147 2.49 3.97 -4.51
N LEU A 148 1.35 4.08 -5.21
CA LEU A 148 1.26 3.92 -6.65
C LEU A 148 0.99 5.23 -7.42
N SER A 149 0.94 6.38 -6.73
CA SER A 149 0.66 7.67 -7.39
C SER A 149 1.49 8.85 -6.91
N ALA A 150 2.08 8.78 -5.71
CA ALA A 150 2.81 9.91 -5.15
C ALA A 150 4.12 10.21 -5.88
N ALA A 151 4.42 11.49 -6.06
CA ALA A 151 5.74 11.93 -6.46
C ALA A 151 6.75 11.66 -5.34
N ARG A 152 7.89 11.04 -5.68
CA ARG A 152 8.94 10.66 -4.72
C ARG A 152 10.04 11.69 -4.58
N SER A 153 10.16 12.55 -5.58
CA SER A 153 11.17 13.61 -5.64
C SER A 153 10.61 14.83 -6.38
N GLY A 154 11.35 15.92 -6.36
CA GLY A 154 10.98 17.16 -7.06
C GLY A 154 9.98 18.03 -6.27
N PRO A 155 9.48 19.10 -6.90
CA PRO A 155 8.68 20.13 -6.22
C PRO A 155 7.31 19.64 -5.74
N TYR A 156 6.85 18.50 -6.24
CA TYR A 156 5.55 17.91 -5.86
C TYR A 156 5.69 16.80 -4.79
N ALA A 157 6.91 16.48 -4.36
CA ALA A 157 7.11 15.54 -3.27
C ALA A 157 6.60 16.14 -1.96
N ARG A 158 5.78 15.36 -1.25
CA ARG A 158 5.17 15.78 0.02
C ARG A 158 5.85 15.07 1.18
N HIS A 159 5.84 15.73 2.34
CA HIS A 159 6.21 15.05 3.58
C HIS A 159 5.12 14.04 3.93
N GLU A 160 5.50 12.76 3.99
CA GLU A 160 4.60 11.65 4.25
C GLU A 160 5.17 10.79 5.37
N THR A 161 4.30 10.20 6.16
CA THR A 161 4.69 9.33 7.28
C THR A 161 4.06 7.96 7.10
N SER A 162 4.86 6.92 7.35
CA SER A 162 4.38 5.54 7.37
C SER A 162 4.99 4.79 8.55
N ILE A 163 4.24 3.84 9.09
CA ILE A 163 4.68 2.96 10.17
C ILE A 163 4.71 1.55 9.60
N ALA A 164 5.84 0.87 9.76
CA ALA A 164 5.97 -0.54 9.43
C ALA A 164 5.99 -1.36 10.73
N TYR A 165 5.18 -2.41 10.76
CA TYR A 165 5.11 -3.38 11.85
C TYR A 165 5.45 -4.76 11.30
N ALA A 166 6.43 -5.43 11.91
CA ALA A 166 6.87 -6.76 11.53
C ALA A 166 6.81 -7.72 12.72
N GLY A 167 6.42 -8.96 12.47
CA GLY A 167 6.41 -10.00 13.48
C GLY A 167 5.21 -10.96 13.38
N SER A 168 5.22 -11.99 14.20
CA SER A 168 4.25 -13.09 14.16
C SER A 168 2.79 -12.69 14.43
N LYS A 169 2.56 -11.55 15.07
CA LYS A 169 1.20 -11.06 15.39
C LYS A 169 0.57 -10.26 14.24
N VAL A 170 1.34 -9.91 13.21
CA VAL A 170 0.86 -9.14 12.05
C VAL A 170 -0.26 -9.86 11.32
N GLY A 171 -0.20 -11.19 11.21
CA GLY A 171 -1.17 -11.97 10.45
C GLY A 171 -2.63 -11.81 10.89
N ALA A 172 -2.88 -11.56 12.18
CA ALA A 172 -4.24 -11.31 12.67
C ALA A 172 -4.79 -9.98 12.15
N GLU A 173 -3.98 -8.93 12.19
CA GLU A 173 -4.35 -7.59 11.69
C GLU A 173 -4.51 -7.60 10.17
N VAL A 174 -3.61 -8.27 9.46
CA VAL A 174 -3.70 -8.45 8.01
C VAL A 174 -5.01 -9.11 7.62
N LYS A 175 -5.41 -10.18 8.32
CA LYS A 175 -6.68 -10.87 8.07
C LYS A 175 -7.88 -9.93 8.21
N ILE A 176 -7.91 -9.09 9.25
CA ILE A 176 -8.99 -8.12 9.46
C ILE A 176 -9.02 -7.10 8.32
N ILE A 177 -7.86 -6.59 7.90
CA ILE A 177 -7.74 -5.62 6.80
C ILE A 177 -8.25 -6.25 5.50
N LEU A 178 -7.77 -7.43 5.14
CA LEU A 178 -8.15 -8.10 3.89
C LEU A 178 -9.64 -8.48 3.87
N GLN A 179 -10.22 -8.89 4.99
CA GLN A 179 -11.66 -9.11 5.12
C GLN A 179 -12.45 -7.81 4.90
N GLY A 180 -12.01 -6.69 5.47
CA GLY A 180 -12.63 -5.39 5.26
C GLY A 180 -12.56 -4.91 3.81
N LEU A 181 -11.46 -5.17 3.10
CA LEU A 181 -11.31 -4.88 1.68
C LEU A 181 -12.23 -5.76 0.83
N SER A 182 -12.27 -7.06 1.11
CA SER A 182 -13.13 -8.01 0.40
C SER A 182 -14.62 -7.67 0.50
N GLN A 183 -15.08 -7.18 1.66
CA GLN A 183 -16.48 -6.77 1.85
C GLN A 183 -16.87 -5.52 1.04
N ARG A 184 -15.89 -4.74 0.57
CA ARG A 184 -16.08 -3.53 -0.23
C ARG A 184 -15.65 -3.69 -1.68
N ALA A 185 -15.10 -4.84 -2.02
CA ALA A 185 -14.70 -5.15 -3.38
C ALA A 185 -15.94 -5.22 -4.29
N VAL A 186 -15.83 -4.61 -5.46
CA VAL A 186 -16.86 -4.69 -6.49
C VAL A 186 -16.71 -6.07 -7.15
N THR A 187 -17.74 -6.90 -7.00
CA THR A 187 -17.83 -8.16 -7.76
C THR A 187 -18.07 -7.83 -9.23
N ALA A 188 -17.25 -8.37 -10.12
CA ALA A 188 -17.41 -8.23 -11.56
C ALA A 188 -18.70 -8.93 -12.05
#